data_ccc7f02022155234028fe8bf9b021096
#
_entry.id   ccc7f02022155234028fe8bf9b021096
#
_cell.length_a   1.000
_cell.length_b   1.000
_cell.length_c   1.000
_cell.angle_alpha   90.00
_cell.angle_beta   90.00
_cell.angle_gamma   90.00
#
_symmetry.space_group_name_H-M   'P 1'
#
loop_
_entity.id
_entity.type
_entity.pdbx_description
1 polymer ?
#
loop_
_entity_poly.entity_id
_entity_poly.type
_entity_poly.pdbx_seq_one_letter_code
_entity_poly.pdbx_strand_id
1 'polypeptide(L)'
;MPSGEKTPSPCGYSPFQVGESIRKGNYIRQIMTITLLQQDTLWMDWKANLSKATQAIRRAPGSDLYLLPEMFTTAFLTVPPPQSAYIHDHALDWMRQQADEAHAAICGSMVAPMPHGKYANRMYFVCPDGTIHHYDKSHLYKYGGEGEWYVPGEQRVIVDYRGAKILLEICYDLQFPMWCRNNVDSTGNILYDVIVYSANYPTARHQAFETLPIARAIENQCYVAIANRIGSDQWGTYYGGSRIIHPYGDIIAQGTDNAECEVTGTIDLPALHRYRKKYPVLQDIIWNKFF
;
A
#
# COMPACT_ATOMS: atom_id res chain seq x y z
N MET A 1 -44.13 39.48 10.43
CA MET A 1 -43.02 38.62 9.87
C MET A 1 -42.02 38.37 10.97
N PRO A 2 -41.87 37.16 11.51
CA PRO A 2 -40.77 36.83 12.41
C PRO A 2 -39.63 36.15 11.63
N SER A 3 -38.45 36.60 11.93
CA SER A 3 -37.16 36.13 11.48
C SER A 3 -36.89 34.68 11.88
N GLY A 4 -36.62 33.80 10.88
CA GLY A 4 -36.23 32.42 11.12
C GLY A 4 -34.80 32.29 11.63
N GLU A 5 -34.65 31.86 12.86
CA GLU A 5 -33.40 31.39 13.40
C GLU A 5 -33.01 30.04 12.75
N LYS A 6 -31.86 30.04 12.09
CA LYS A 6 -31.22 28.80 11.62
C LYS A 6 -30.50 28.15 12.79
N THR A 7 -30.97 27.01 13.23
CA THR A 7 -30.25 26.14 14.16
C THR A 7 -28.96 25.62 13.52
N PRO A 8 -27.81 25.65 14.20
CA PRO A 8 -26.56 25.12 13.65
C PRO A 8 -26.60 23.59 13.65
N SER A 9 -26.12 23.01 12.54
CA SER A 9 -25.89 21.57 12.35
C SER A 9 -24.81 21.09 13.32
N PRO A 10 -24.95 19.91 13.97
CA PRO A 10 -24.00 19.46 14.99
C PRO A 10 -22.70 18.83 14.46
N CYS A 11 -22.37 18.95 13.19
CA CYS A 11 -21.14 18.40 12.60
C CYS A 11 -20.36 19.45 11.84
N GLY A 12 -19.75 20.39 12.58
CA GLY A 12 -18.75 21.29 12.02
C GLY A 12 -17.39 20.60 11.93
N TYR A 13 -17.03 20.03 10.80
CA TYR A 13 -15.64 19.67 10.51
C TYR A 13 -14.90 20.93 10.08
N SER A 14 -13.97 21.39 10.92
CA SER A 14 -12.97 22.39 10.54
C SER A 14 -11.78 21.68 9.91
N PRO A 15 -11.24 22.13 8.77
CA PRO A 15 -10.01 21.57 8.22
C PRO A 15 -8.86 21.84 9.21
N PHE A 16 -8.13 20.79 9.56
CA PHE A 16 -7.02 20.86 10.49
C PHE A 16 -5.92 21.78 9.92
N GLN A 17 -5.59 22.84 10.64
CA GLN A 17 -4.33 23.58 10.45
C GLN A 17 -3.19 22.70 10.98
N VAL A 18 -2.20 22.45 10.11
CA VAL A 18 -0.94 21.83 10.49
C VAL A 18 -0.19 22.80 11.38
N GLY A 19 -0.18 22.55 12.68
CA GLY A 19 0.56 23.32 13.66
C GLY A 19 1.98 22.78 13.81
N GLU A 20 2.99 23.56 13.47
CA GLU A 20 4.40 23.31 13.78
C GLU A 20 4.63 23.25 15.29
N SER A 21 5.22 22.16 15.77
CA SER A 21 5.84 22.09 17.08
C SER A 21 7.15 21.32 16.98
N ILE A 22 8.23 22.04 16.71
CA ILE A 22 9.60 21.50 16.77
C ILE A 22 10.11 21.69 18.19
N ARG A 23 10.27 20.63 18.97
CA ARG A 23 11.12 20.59 20.17
C ARG A 23 12.18 19.51 20.01
N LYS A 24 13.45 19.92 20.13
CA LYS A 24 14.63 19.04 20.10
C LYS A 24 14.66 18.16 21.36
N GLY A 25 14.49 16.89 21.19
CA GLY A 25 14.71 15.80 22.13
C GLY A 25 14.50 14.52 21.34
N ASN A 26 15.12 13.39 21.65
CA ASN A 26 15.04 12.11 20.92
C ASN A 26 13.60 11.67 20.62
N TYR A 27 12.90 12.39 19.74
CA TYR A 27 11.58 12.06 19.24
C TYR A 27 11.77 11.12 18.03
N ILE A 28 11.31 9.89 18.16
CA ILE A 28 10.98 9.03 17.02
C ILE A 28 10.13 9.90 16.07
N ARG A 29 10.55 9.99 14.81
CA ARG A 29 9.83 10.75 13.78
C ARG A 29 8.42 10.15 13.67
N GLN A 30 7.42 10.89 14.13
CA GLN A 30 6.02 10.40 14.22
C GLN A 30 5.20 10.73 12.96
N ILE A 31 5.83 11.36 11.98
CA ILE A 31 5.25 11.66 10.67
C ILE A 31 6.05 10.88 9.64
N MET A 32 5.37 10.13 8.78
CA MET A 32 5.99 9.35 7.70
C MET A 32 5.50 9.89 6.35
N THR A 33 6.43 10.11 5.43
CA THR A 33 6.13 10.46 4.04
C THR A 33 6.17 9.23 3.17
N ILE A 34 5.09 8.97 2.43
CA ILE A 34 4.95 7.85 1.51
C ILE A 34 4.82 8.40 0.09
N THR A 35 5.55 7.83 -0.86
CA THR A 35 5.39 8.10 -2.29
C THR A 35 4.99 6.82 -3.02
N LEU A 36 3.88 6.90 -3.76
CA LEU A 36 3.39 5.85 -4.64
C LEU A 36 3.92 6.13 -6.04
N LEU A 37 4.49 5.12 -6.67
CA LEU A 37 5.02 5.24 -8.03
C LEU A 37 3.97 4.74 -9.03
N GLN A 38 3.13 5.64 -9.54
CA GLN A 38 2.15 5.32 -10.57
C GLN A 38 2.83 5.32 -11.94
N GLN A 39 3.05 4.13 -12.49
CA GLN A 39 3.84 3.96 -13.70
C GLN A 39 3.13 3.07 -14.74
N ASP A 40 3.43 3.28 -16.02
CA ASP A 40 3.17 2.29 -17.05
C ASP A 40 4.25 1.19 -16.95
N THR A 41 3.85 0.05 -16.40
CA THR A 41 4.73 -1.11 -16.28
C THR A 41 4.77 -1.84 -17.61
N LEU A 42 5.91 -1.77 -18.29
CA LEU A 42 6.11 -2.37 -19.61
C LEU A 42 6.12 -3.90 -19.52
N TRP A 43 5.35 -4.56 -20.39
CA TRP A 43 5.25 -6.00 -20.42
C TRP A 43 6.62 -6.67 -20.65
N MET A 44 7.06 -7.49 -19.67
CA MET A 44 8.31 -8.27 -19.71
C MET A 44 9.60 -7.46 -19.87
N ASP A 45 9.57 -6.13 -19.89
CA ASP A 45 10.78 -5.30 -19.97
C ASP A 45 11.23 -4.85 -18.57
N TRP A 46 11.70 -5.81 -17.78
CA TRP A 46 12.13 -5.55 -16.43
C TRP A 46 13.25 -4.49 -16.32
N LYS A 47 14.16 -4.41 -17.29
CA LYS A 47 15.24 -3.40 -17.27
C LYS A 47 14.71 -1.99 -17.42
N ALA A 48 13.82 -1.77 -18.38
CA ALA A 48 13.16 -0.50 -18.56
C ALA A 48 12.30 -0.15 -17.34
N ASN A 49 11.57 -1.11 -16.76
CA ASN A 49 10.74 -0.90 -15.57
C ASN A 49 11.58 -0.48 -14.35
N LEU A 50 12.72 -1.13 -14.09
CA LEU A 50 13.64 -0.71 -13.02
C LEU A 50 14.23 0.68 -13.27
N SER A 51 14.61 0.99 -14.52
CA SER A 51 15.11 2.31 -14.89
C SER A 51 14.05 3.41 -14.66
N LYS A 52 12.80 3.17 -15.06
CA LYS A 52 11.67 4.10 -14.83
C LYS A 52 11.44 4.32 -13.32
N ALA A 53 11.44 3.24 -12.53
CA ALA A 53 11.28 3.33 -11.08
C ALA A 53 12.43 4.12 -10.42
N THR A 54 13.68 3.91 -10.85
CA THR A 54 14.83 4.71 -10.38
C THR A 54 14.63 6.19 -10.65
N GLN A 55 14.18 6.55 -11.86
CA GLN A 55 13.94 7.95 -12.24
C GLN A 55 12.80 8.55 -11.40
N ALA A 56 11.72 7.79 -11.14
CA ALA A 56 10.60 8.23 -10.33
C ALA A 56 11.02 8.48 -8.87
N ILE A 57 11.80 7.59 -8.26
CA ILE A 57 12.36 7.79 -6.92
C ILE A 57 13.18 9.08 -6.86
N ARG A 58 14.02 9.34 -7.86
CA ARG A 58 14.85 10.56 -7.96
C ARG A 58 14.04 11.84 -8.14
N ARG A 59 12.87 11.78 -8.80
CA ARG A 59 11.96 12.94 -8.95
C ARG A 59 11.21 13.31 -7.67
N ALA A 60 11.03 12.35 -6.73
CA ALA A 60 10.33 12.57 -5.47
C ALA A 60 11.24 12.26 -4.26
N PRO A 61 12.34 12.99 -4.05
CA PRO A 61 13.29 12.71 -2.98
C PRO A 61 12.70 13.01 -1.60
N GLY A 62 13.23 12.34 -0.57
CA GLY A 62 12.92 12.63 0.84
C GLY A 62 11.71 11.89 1.40
N SER A 63 11.16 10.91 0.68
CA SER A 63 10.16 10.00 1.22
C SER A 63 10.77 9.01 2.20
N ASP A 64 9.96 8.49 3.10
CA ASP A 64 10.33 7.41 4.03
C ASP A 64 10.06 6.03 3.42
N LEU A 65 9.09 5.95 2.50
CA LEU A 65 8.67 4.73 1.81
C LEU A 65 8.28 5.04 0.37
N TYR A 66 8.81 4.27 -0.58
CA TYR A 66 8.36 4.23 -1.97
C TYR A 66 7.62 2.93 -2.23
N LEU A 67 6.39 3.03 -2.74
CA LEU A 67 5.53 1.90 -3.05
C LEU A 67 5.34 1.78 -4.56
N LEU A 68 5.68 0.59 -5.10
CA LEU A 68 5.55 0.25 -6.51
C LEU A 68 4.29 -0.58 -6.77
N PRO A 69 3.78 -0.60 -8.02
CA PRO A 69 2.68 -1.46 -8.44
C PRO A 69 2.98 -2.96 -8.33
N GLU A 70 1.93 -3.79 -8.42
CA GLU A 70 2.05 -5.25 -8.43
C GLU A 70 2.86 -5.72 -9.64
N MET A 71 3.76 -6.68 -9.40
CA MET A 71 4.68 -7.23 -10.41
C MET A 71 5.38 -6.14 -11.21
N PHE A 72 5.90 -5.13 -10.49
CA PHE A 72 6.48 -3.91 -11.07
C PHE A 72 7.63 -4.17 -12.04
N THR A 73 8.21 -5.36 -12.03
CA THR A 73 9.29 -5.78 -12.94
C THR A 73 8.79 -6.17 -14.32
N THR A 74 7.60 -6.78 -14.40
CA THR A 74 7.18 -7.52 -15.61
C THR A 74 5.77 -7.22 -16.09
N ALA A 75 4.99 -6.42 -15.35
CA ALA A 75 3.54 -6.40 -15.39
C ALA A 75 2.93 -7.73 -14.93
N PHE A 76 1.60 -7.87 -14.91
CA PHE A 76 0.91 -9.00 -14.30
C PHE A 76 1.07 -10.28 -15.13
N LEU A 77 1.92 -11.20 -14.65
CA LEU A 77 2.18 -12.48 -15.28
C LEU A 77 1.45 -13.61 -14.57
N THR A 78 0.60 -14.34 -15.29
CA THR A 78 -0.01 -15.59 -14.82
C THR A 78 0.84 -16.81 -15.13
N VAL A 79 1.68 -16.71 -16.16
CA VAL A 79 2.66 -17.75 -16.54
C VAL A 79 4.07 -17.15 -16.37
N PRO A 80 4.81 -17.53 -15.32
CA PRO A 80 6.17 -17.04 -15.10
C PRO A 80 7.12 -17.49 -16.21
N PRO A 81 7.98 -16.58 -16.74
CA PRO A 81 8.94 -16.95 -17.77
C PRO A 81 10.10 -17.76 -17.18
N PRO A 82 10.84 -18.53 -18.01
CA PRO A 82 12.00 -19.32 -17.57
C PRO A 82 13.07 -18.52 -16.84
N GLN A 83 13.23 -17.22 -17.18
CA GLN A 83 14.20 -16.31 -16.55
C GLN A 83 13.70 -15.65 -15.26
N SER A 84 12.58 -16.08 -14.68
CA SER A 84 11.99 -15.46 -13.47
C SER A 84 12.97 -15.38 -12.30
N ALA A 85 13.78 -16.40 -12.06
CA ALA A 85 14.79 -16.39 -10.99
C ALA A 85 15.85 -15.29 -11.23
N TYR A 86 16.33 -15.18 -12.46
CA TYR A 86 17.31 -14.17 -12.84
C TYR A 86 16.74 -12.73 -12.69
N ILE A 87 15.51 -12.51 -13.14
CA ILE A 87 14.83 -11.21 -13.01
C ILE A 87 14.63 -10.87 -11.53
N HIS A 88 14.17 -11.85 -10.75
CA HIS A 88 13.95 -11.70 -9.31
C HIS A 88 15.20 -11.25 -8.57
N ASP A 89 16.34 -11.94 -8.77
CA ASP A 89 17.58 -11.64 -8.05
C ASP A 89 18.10 -10.24 -8.38
N HIS A 90 18.08 -9.86 -9.67
CA HIS A 90 18.47 -8.51 -10.11
C HIS A 90 17.54 -7.42 -9.59
N ALA A 91 16.23 -7.69 -9.54
CA ALA A 91 15.27 -6.73 -9.01
C ALA A 91 15.40 -6.57 -7.50
N LEU A 92 15.67 -7.64 -6.77
CA LEU A 92 15.88 -7.56 -5.32
C LEU A 92 17.18 -6.82 -4.98
N ASP A 93 18.25 -7.03 -5.75
CA ASP A 93 19.49 -6.26 -5.61
C ASP A 93 19.28 -4.78 -5.95
N TRP A 94 18.49 -4.48 -7.00
CA TRP A 94 18.08 -3.11 -7.30
C TRP A 94 17.28 -2.48 -6.16
N MET A 95 16.34 -3.20 -5.53
CA MET A 95 15.58 -2.68 -4.38
C MET A 95 16.51 -2.34 -3.22
N ARG A 96 17.53 -3.18 -2.92
CA ARG A 96 18.54 -2.91 -1.88
C ARG A 96 19.33 -1.64 -2.20
N GLN A 97 19.80 -1.51 -3.44
CA GLN A 97 20.54 -0.33 -3.87
C GLN A 97 19.69 0.94 -3.76
N GLN A 98 18.44 0.91 -4.23
CA GLN A 98 17.57 2.08 -4.16
C GLN A 98 17.19 2.43 -2.71
N ALA A 99 17.01 1.46 -1.84
CA ALA A 99 16.73 1.70 -0.43
C ALA A 99 17.90 2.39 0.28
N ASP A 100 19.13 1.97 0.01
CA ASP A 100 20.34 2.59 0.52
C ASP A 100 20.53 4.02 -0.04
N GLU A 101 20.48 4.19 -1.38
CA GLU A 101 20.64 5.49 -2.04
C GLU A 101 19.59 6.53 -1.62
N ALA A 102 18.34 6.12 -1.48
CA ALA A 102 17.24 7.01 -1.10
C ALA A 102 17.11 7.19 0.43
N HIS A 103 17.84 6.42 1.23
CA HIS A 103 17.66 6.31 2.69
C HIS A 103 16.20 6.07 3.09
N ALA A 104 15.47 5.28 2.30
CA ALA A 104 14.03 5.01 2.43
C ALA A 104 13.71 3.54 2.15
N ALA A 105 12.59 3.05 2.67
CA ALA A 105 12.15 1.71 2.30
C ALA A 105 11.64 1.68 0.84
N ILE A 106 11.94 0.59 0.14
CA ILE A 106 11.39 0.29 -1.20
C ILE A 106 10.44 -0.91 -1.06
N CYS A 107 9.20 -0.73 -1.50
CA CYS A 107 8.17 -1.75 -1.36
C CYS A 107 7.46 -2.00 -2.69
N GLY A 108 7.26 -3.27 -3.06
CA GLY A 108 6.58 -3.65 -4.31
C GLY A 108 6.60 -5.15 -4.53
N SER A 109 5.68 -5.68 -5.35
CA SER A 109 5.63 -7.12 -5.60
C SER A 109 6.28 -7.50 -6.93
N MET A 110 6.78 -8.72 -6.97
CA MET A 110 7.35 -9.35 -8.17
C MET A 110 7.17 -10.86 -8.13
N VAL A 111 7.44 -11.52 -9.24
CA VAL A 111 7.46 -12.98 -9.35
C VAL A 111 8.64 -13.51 -8.56
N ALA A 112 8.40 -14.33 -7.54
CA ALA A 112 9.43 -14.96 -6.72
C ALA A 112 9.44 -16.47 -6.95
N PRO A 113 10.59 -17.07 -7.30
CA PRO A 113 10.73 -18.52 -7.42
C PRO A 113 10.46 -19.22 -6.08
N MET A 114 9.78 -20.37 -6.15
CA MET A 114 9.47 -21.24 -5.03
C MET A 114 9.96 -22.68 -5.33
N PRO A 115 10.09 -23.53 -4.32
CA PRO A 115 10.42 -24.92 -4.54
C PRO A 115 9.47 -25.62 -5.52
N HIS A 116 9.94 -26.71 -6.14
CA HIS A 116 9.18 -27.55 -7.06
C HIS A 116 8.64 -26.85 -8.32
N GLY A 117 9.33 -25.81 -8.80
CA GLY A 117 8.95 -25.09 -10.02
C GLY A 117 7.68 -24.25 -9.88
N LYS A 118 7.28 -23.94 -8.65
CA LYS A 118 6.21 -23.00 -8.35
C LYS A 118 6.76 -21.58 -8.14
N TYR A 119 5.86 -20.63 -8.02
CA TYR A 119 6.17 -19.22 -7.83
C TYR A 119 5.26 -18.61 -6.77
N ALA A 120 5.66 -17.48 -6.21
CA ALA A 120 4.83 -16.61 -5.41
C ALA A 120 4.73 -15.23 -6.07
N ASN A 121 3.58 -14.59 -5.98
CA ASN A 121 3.46 -13.14 -6.17
C ASN A 121 3.88 -12.52 -4.83
N ARG A 122 5.16 -12.13 -4.73
CA ARG A 122 5.80 -11.75 -3.48
C ARG A 122 6.07 -10.26 -3.42
N MET A 123 5.50 -9.61 -2.41
CA MET A 123 5.82 -8.25 -2.05
C MET A 123 7.05 -8.22 -1.13
N TYR A 124 8.02 -7.43 -1.49
CA TYR A 124 9.17 -7.15 -0.65
C TYR A 124 9.04 -5.78 -0.03
N PHE A 125 9.49 -5.67 1.20
CA PHE A 125 9.71 -4.41 1.91
C PHE A 125 11.19 -4.37 2.31
N VAL A 126 11.97 -3.61 1.57
CA VAL A 126 13.43 -3.52 1.71
C VAL A 126 13.78 -2.23 2.42
N CYS A 127 14.32 -2.35 3.62
CA CYS A 127 14.74 -1.21 4.44
C CYS A 127 16.13 -0.69 4.04
N PRO A 128 16.46 0.59 4.31
CA PRO A 128 17.77 1.16 3.99
C PRO A 128 18.93 0.56 4.80
N ASP A 129 18.65 -0.11 5.92
CA ASP A 129 19.66 -0.84 6.70
C ASP A 129 19.95 -2.26 6.17
N GLY A 130 19.33 -2.63 5.03
CA GLY A 130 19.43 -3.95 4.41
C GLY A 130 18.45 -5.00 4.93
N THR A 131 17.65 -4.69 5.96
CA THR A 131 16.60 -5.59 6.44
C THR A 131 15.53 -5.78 5.38
N ILE A 132 15.11 -7.03 5.16
CA ILE A 132 14.11 -7.40 4.16
C ILE A 132 12.96 -8.15 4.83
N HIS A 133 11.76 -7.66 4.63
CA HIS A 133 10.53 -8.37 4.92
C HIS A 133 9.85 -8.77 3.61
N HIS A 134 9.05 -9.84 3.63
CA HIS A 134 8.28 -10.23 2.46
C HIS A 134 6.90 -10.78 2.83
N TYR A 135 5.96 -10.59 1.93
CA TYR A 135 4.60 -11.10 1.98
C TYR A 135 4.25 -11.78 0.67
N ASP A 136 3.77 -13.02 0.73
CA ASP A 136 3.25 -13.75 -0.41
C ASP A 136 1.74 -13.52 -0.50
N LYS A 137 1.26 -13.13 -1.68
CA LYS A 137 -0.16 -12.86 -1.94
C LYS A 137 -1.04 -14.03 -1.51
N SER A 138 -1.96 -13.79 -0.58
CA SER A 138 -2.81 -14.86 -0.04
C SER A 138 -3.98 -15.18 -0.94
N HIS A 139 -4.56 -14.17 -1.60
CA HIS A 139 -5.69 -14.36 -2.50
C HIS A 139 -5.25 -14.23 -3.96
N LEU A 140 -4.93 -15.37 -4.56
CA LEU A 140 -4.57 -15.43 -5.97
C LEU A 140 -5.77 -15.11 -6.86
N TYR A 141 -5.55 -14.32 -7.92
CA TYR A 141 -6.57 -13.99 -8.92
C TYR A 141 -6.83 -15.18 -9.84
N LYS A 142 -7.54 -16.19 -9.32
CA LYS A 142 -7.81 -17.46 -10.01
C LYS A 142 -8.56 -17.27 -11.33
N TYR A 143 -9.47 -16.29 -11.40
CA TYR A 143 -10.18 -15.94 -12.63
C TYR A 143 -9.24 -15.56 -13.78
N GLY A 144 -8.09 -14.94 -13.46
CA GLY A 144 -7.03 -14.61 -14.41
C GLY A 144 -6.00 -15.72 -14.60
N GLY A 145 -6.15 -16.90 -13.99
CA GLY A 145 -5.22 -18.02 -14.14
C GLY A 145 -4.01 -18.01 -13.19
N GLU A 146 -3.92 -17.05 -12.25
CA GLU A 146 -2.77 -16.95 -11.32
C GLU A 146 -2.57 -18.24 -10.50
N GLY A 147 -3.65 -18.98 -10.18
CA GLY A 147 -3.59 -20.18 -9.35
C GLY A 147 -2.94 -21.41 -10.00
N GLU A 148 -2.59 -21.38 -11.28
CA GLU A 148 -1.95 -22.51 -11.96
C GLU A 148 -0.46 -22.66 -11.62
N TRP A 149 0.24 -21.53 -11.53
CA TRP A 149 1.69 -21.49 -11.32
C TRP A 149 2.08 -20.97 -9.95
N TYR A 150 1.26 -20.10 -9.36
CA TYR A 150 1.56 -19.46 -8.09
C TYR A 150 0.95 -20.23 -6.92
N VAL A 151 1.66 -20.19 -5.79
CA VAL A 151 1.17 -20.69 -4.50
C VAL A 151 0.74 -19.51 -3.63
N PRO A 152 -0.40 -19.60 -2.93
CA PRO A 152 -0.85 -18.53 -2.03
C PRO A 152 0.01 -18.49 -0.77
N GLY A 153 0.18 -17.30 -0.23
CA GLY A 153 0.70 -17.09 1.12
C GLY A 153 -0.35 -17.44 2.17
N GLU A 154 0.11 -17.85 3.34
CA GLU A 154 -0.76 -18.27 4.45
C GLU A 154 -0.73 -17.30 5.64
N GLN A 155 0.19 -16.33 5.63
CA GLN A 155 0.43 -15.46 6.78
C GLN A 155 0.31 -13.99 6.40
N ARG A 156 -0.28 -13.22 7.31
CA ARG A 156 -0.24 -11.76 7.26
C ARG A 156 1.14 -11.30 7.71
N VAL A 157 1.65 -10.24 7.06
CA VAL A 157 2.94 -9.65 7.41
C VAL A 157 2.75 -8.19 7.79
N ILE A 158 3.14 -7.86 9.01
CA ILE A 158 3.15 -6.50 9.54
C ILE A 158 4.61 -6.13 9.80
N VAL A 159 5.05 -5.02 9.22
CA VAL A 159 6.42 -4.52 9.34
C VAL A 159 6.43 -3.32 10.29
N ASP A 160 7.30 -3.35 11.30
CA ASP A 160 7.59 -2.17 12.12
C ASP A 160 8.66 -1.33 11.42
N TYR A 161 8.27 -0.15 10.93
CA TYR A 161 9.18 0.73 10.23
C TYR A 161 8.98 2.20 10.63
N ARG A 162 10.03 2.84 11.13
CA ARG A 162 10.05 4.25 11.57
C ARG A 162 8.89 4.62 12.51
N GLY A 163 8.50 3.67 13.38
CA GLY A 163 7.46 3.84 14.38
C GLY A 163 6.02 3.60 13.88
N ALA A 164 5.84 3.27 12.61
CA ALA A 164 4.57 2.79 12.06
C ALA A 164 4.56 1.27 11.92
N LYS A 165 3.41 0.66 12.17
CA LYS A 165 3.13 -0.74 11.87
C LYS A 165 2.42 -0.83 10.53
N ILE A 166 3.03 -1.47 9.54
CA ILE A 166 2.60 -1.48 8.14
C ILE A 166 2.19 -2.89 7.73
N LEU A 167 0.91 -3.09 7.42
CA LEU A 167 0.40 -4.33 6.85
C LEU A 167 0.68 -4.35 5.35
N LEU A 168 1.26 -5.45 4.86
CA LEU A 168 1.57 -5.66 3.44
C LEU A 168 0.43 -6.46 2.76
N GLU A 169 -0.07 -5.95 1.63
CA GLU A 169 -1.16 -6.55 0.86
C GLU A 169 -0.92 -6.41 -0.65
N ILE A 170 -1.42 -7.34 -1.45
CA ILE A 170 -1.27 -7.33 -2.91
C ILE A 170 -2.62 -7.35 -3.59
N CYS A 171 -2.95 -6.30 -4.32
CA CYS A 171 -3.99 -6.17 -5.35
C CYS A 171 -5.33 -6.85 -4.97
N TYR A 172 -5.52 -8.11 -5.34
CA TYR A 172 -6.77 -8.85 -5.14
C TYR A 172 -7.10 -9.09 -3.66
N ASP A 173 -6.12 -9.03 -2.74
CA ASP A 173 -6.34 -9.08 -1.30
C ASP A 173 -7.30 -7.97 -0.84
N LEU A 174 -7.36 -6.85 -1.57
CA LEU A 174 -8.30 -5.75 -1.34
C LEU A 174 -9.77 -6.20 -1.30
N GLN A 175 -10.14 -7.28 -2.00
CA GLN A 175 -11.52 -7.80 -2.01
C GLN A 175 -11.91 -8.53 -0.72
N PHE A 176 -10.96 -8.85 0.15
CA PHE A 176 -11.16 -9.74 1.30
C PHE A 176 -11.05 -8.98 2.63
N PRO A 177 -12.14 -8.36 3.12
CA PRO A 177 -12.10 -7.51 4.32
C PRO A 177 -11.66 -8.26 5.58
N MET A 178 -11.97 -9.55 5.68
CA MET A 178 -11.58 -10.35 6.85
C MET A 178 -10.08 -10.61 6.90
N TRP A 179 -9.42 -10.67 5.74
CA TRP A 179 -7.98 -10.87 5.67
C TRP A 179 -7.19 -9.67 6.20
N CYS A 180 -7.55 -8.46 5.78
CA CYS A 180 -6.90 -7.23 6.24
C CYS A 180 -7.49 -6.67 7.54
N ARG A 181 -8.45 -7.36 8.19
CA ARG A 181 -9.14 -6.80 9.37
C ARG A 181 -8.15 -6.47 10.49
N ASN A 182 -8.16 -5.19 10.91
CA ASN A 182 -7.40 -4.74 12.07
C ASN A 182 -8.03 -5.26 13.37
N ASN A 183 -7.20 -5.44 14.36
CA ASN A 183 -7.63 -5.99 15.65
C ASN A 183 -6.79 -5.39 16.79
N VAL A 184 -7.18 -5.76 17.99
CA VAL A 184 -6.44 -5.48 19.22
C VAL A 184 -5.76 -6.78 19.66
N ASP A 185 -4.47 -6.72 19.95
CA ASP A 185 -3.74 -7.86 20.50
C ASP A 185 -4.10 -8.14 21.97
N SER A 186 -3.53 -9.20 22.53
CA SER A 186 -3.76 -9.60 23.93
C SER A 186 -3.32 -8.55 24.97
N THR A 187 -2.53 -7.56 24.57
CA THR A 187 -2.06 -6.45 25.42
C THR A 187 -2.86 -5.16 25.23
N GLY A 188 -3.86 -5.16 24.33
CA GLY A 188 -4.70 -4.01 24.03
C GLY A 188 -4.15 -3.09 22.96
N ASN A 189 -3.07 -3.45 22.27
CA ASN A 189 -2.51 -2.66 21.18
C ASN A 189 -3.16 -3.00 19.84
N ILE A 190 -3.36 -1.99 19.01
CA ILE A 190 -3.85 -2.16 17.63
C ILE A 190 -2.72 -2.71 16.76
N LEU A 191 -3.06 -3.70 15.92
CA LEU A 191 -2.06 -4.50 15.19
C LEU A 191 -1.25 -3.68 14.17
N TYR A 192 -1.89 -2.74 13.46
CA TYR A 192 -1.19 -1.95 12.44
C TYR A 192 -1.80 -0.54 12.26
N ASP A 193 -1.03 0.36 11.66
CA ASP A 193 -1.35 1.77 11.45
C ASP A 193 -1.63 2.12 10.00
N VAL A 194 -1.02 1.37 9.08
CA VAL A 194 -1.09 1.59 7.65
C VAL A 194 -1.29 0.25 6.94
N ILE A 195 -2.12 0.22 5.89
CA ILE A 195 -2.11 -0.85 4.90
C ILE A 195 -1.45 -0.31 3.63
N VAL A 196 -0.51 -1.06 3.06
CA VAL A 196 0.05 -0.77 1.75
C VAL A 196 -0.39 -1.83 0.75
N TYR A 197 -0.90 -1.40 -0.42
CA TYR A 197 -1.31 -2.28 -1.52
C TYR A 197 -0.44 -2.03 -2.75
N SER A 198 0.23 -3.07 -3.22
CA SER A 198 0.87 -3.12 -4.53
C SER A 198 -0.15 -3.67 -5.54
N ALA A 199 -0.59 -2.88 -6.55
CA ALA A 199 -1.75 -3.23 -7.36
C ALA A 199 -1.51 -3.16 -8.88
N ASN A 200 -2.20 -4.06 -9.61
CA ASN A 200 -2.48 -4.06 -11.04
C ASN A 200 -3.99 -4.15 -11.23
N TYR A 201 -4.70 -3.10 -10.84
CA TYR A 201 -6.16 -3.12 -10.79
C TYR A 201 -6.73 -2.55 -12.10
N PRO A 202 -7.43 -3.37 -12.92
CA PRO A 202 -7.85 -2.96 -14.24
C PRO A 202 -9.04 -1.98 -14.21
N THR A 203 -9.13 -1.13 -15.23
CA THR A 203 -10.21 -0.14 -15.41
C THR A 203 -11.59 -0.78 -15.40
N ALA A 204 -11.73 -2.02 -15.89
CA ALA A 204 -12.99 -2.76 -15.84
C ALA A 204 -13.55 -2.98 -14.42
N ARG A 205 -12.72 -2.82 -13.39
CA ARG A 205 -13.10 -2.91 -11.98
C ARG A 205 -12.97 -1.57 -11.24
N HIS A 206 -13.03 -0.47 -11.99
CA HIS A 206 -12.88 0.89 -11.47
C HIS A 206 -13.70 1.15 -10.20
N GLN A 207 -15.00 0.84 -10.20
CA GLN A 207 -15.88 1.11 -9.06
C GLN A 207 -15.40 0.42 -7.76
N ALA A 208 -14.92 -0.83 -7.85
CA ALA A 208 -14.39 -1.53 -6.70
C ALA A 208 -13.08 -0.87 -6.20
N PHE A 209 -12.22 -0.47 -7.13
CA PHE A 209 -10.96 0.20 -6.79
C PHE A 209 -11.17 1.59 -6.17
N GLU A 210 -12.21 2.32 -6.59
CA GLU A 210 -12.58 3.61 -5.98
C GLU A 210 -13.13 3.45 -4.55
N THR A 211 -13.89 2.39 -4.30
CA THR A 211 -14.67 2.25 -3.07
C THR A 211 -13.92 1.47 -1.97
N LEU A 212 -13.31 0.33 -2.33
CA LEU A 212 -12.80 -0.59 -1.32
C LEU A 212 -11.60 -0.04 -0.51
N PRO A 213 -10.62 0.68 -1.08
CA PRO A 213 -9.54 1.24 -0.28
C PRO A 213 -10.03 2.23 0.78
N ILE A 214 -11.06 3.02 0.46
CA ILE A 214 -11.71 3.94 1.41
C ILE A 214 -12.39 3.15 2.53
N ALA A 215 -13.13 2.08 2.19
CA ALA A 215 -13.76 1.21 3.18
C ALA A 215 -12.70 0.57 4.11
N ARG A 216 -11.56 0.10 3.54
CA ARG A 216 -10.45 -0.46 4.34
C ARG A 216 -9.87 0.56 5.31
N ALA A 217 -9.72 1.82 4.91
CA ALA A 217 -9.23 2.88 5.79
C ALA A 217 -10.19 3.13 6.97
N ILE A 218 -11.47 3.26 6.68
CA ILE A 218 -12.51 3.59 7.67
C ILE A 218 -12.70 2.44 8.67
N GLU A 219 -13.00 1.23 8.17
CA GLU A 219 -13.34 0.09 9.01
C GLU A 219 -12.19 -0.42 9.88
N ASN A 220 -10.94 -0.19 9.42
CA ASN A 220 -9.72 -0.59 10.14
C ASN A 220 -9.09 0.55 10.92
N GLN A 221 -9.68 1.75 10.89
CA GLN A 221 -9.13 2.96 11.52
C GLN A 221 -7.64 3.13 11.24
N CYS A 222 -7.23 3.02 9.98
CA CYS A 222 -5.84 3.06 9.55
C CYS A 222 -5.68 3.92 8.29
N TYR A 223 -4.46 4.32 7.98
CA TYR A 223 -4.14 4.86 6.66
C TYR A 223 -4.12 3.73 5.62
N VAL A 224 -4.46 4.07 4.37
CA VAL A 224 -4.29 3.16 3.24
C VAL A 224 -3.45 3.85 2.18
N ALA A 225 -2.41 3.19 1.69
CA ALA A 225 -1.59 3.62 0.58
C ALA A 225 -1.65 2.54 -0.51
N ILE A 226 -2.14 2.88 -1.70
CA ILE A 226 -2.31 1.92 -2.80
C ILE A 226 -1.67 2.46 -4.07
N ALA A 227 -0.65 1.75 -4.58
CA ALA A 227 0.00 2.05 -5.84
C ALA A 227 -0.57 1.17 -6.94
N ASN A 228 -1.16 1.78 -7.96
CA ASN A 228 -1.65 1.11 -9.15
C ASN A 228 -0.87 1.58 -10.38
N ARG A 229 -0.79 0.73 -11.40
CA ARG A 229 -0.19 1.09 -12.69
C ARG A 229 -1.17 1.85 -13.59
N ILE A 230 -0.63 2.43 -14.67
CA ILE A 230 -1.36 2.89 -15.84
C ILE A 230 -1.00 2.03 -17.06
N GLY A 231 -1.56 2.39 -18.23
CA GLY A 231 -1.27 1.77 -19.52
C GLY A 231 -2.17 0.59 -19.84
N SER A 232 -1.68 -0.33 -20.64
CA SER A 232 -2.45 -1.51 -21.10
C SER A 232 -1.56 -2.72 -21.29
N ASP A 233 -2.16 -3.90 -21.18
CA ASP A 233 -1.56 -5.18 -21.53
C ASP A 233 -2.65 -6.14 -22.04
N GLN A 234 -2.32 -7.42 -22.19
CA GLN A 234 -3.27 -8.44 -22.65
C GLN A 234 -4.49 -8.63 -21.73
N TRP A 235 -4.44 -8.15 -20.47
CA TRP A 235 -5.51 -8.29 -19.48
C TRP A 235 -6.46 -7.10 -19.46
N GLY A 236 -6.10 -5.98 -20.10
CA GLY A 236 -6.92 -4.80 -20.19
C GLY A 236 -6.16 -3.48 -20.08
N THR A 237 -6.89 -2.45 -19.69
CA THR A 237 -6.38 -1.10 -19.45
C THR A 237 -6.36 -0.77 -17.98
N TYR A 238 -5.42 0.08 -17.59
CA TYR A 238 -5.19 0.53 -16.22
C TYR A 238 -5.13 2.06 -16.22
N TYR A 239 -5.90 2.69 -15.37
CA TYR A 239 -6.03 4.15 -15.34
C TYR A 239 -5.17 4.84 -14.26
N GLY A 240 -4.53 4.06 -13.39
CA GLY A 240 -3.82 4.58 -12.23
C GLY A 240 -4.75 4.71 -11.03
N GLY A 241 -5.04 5.92 -10.60
CA GLY A 241 -5.84 6.17 -9.41
C GLY A 241 -5.13 5.78 -8.11
N SER A 242 -3.79 5.71 -8.13
CA SER A 242 -2.98 5.52 -6.93
C SER A 242 -3.30 6.59 -5.90
N ARG A 243 -3.47 6.21 -4.63
CA ARG A 243 -3.89 7.17 -3.62
C ARG A 243 -3.44 6.83 -2.21
N ILE A 244 -3.34 7.87 -1.38
CA ILE A 244 -3.15 7.77 0.06
C ILE A 244 -4.43 8.26 0.73
N ILE A 245 -4.98 7.45 1.66
CA ILE A 245 -6.29 7.66 2.25
C ILE A 245 -6.13 7.77 3.76
N HIS A 246 -6.79 8.79 4.33
CA HIS A 246 -6.87 9.04 5.75
C HIS A 246 -7.81 8.03 6.45
N PRO A 247 -7.62 7.72 7.74
CA PRO A 247 -8.51 6.83 8.51
C PRO A 247 -10.01 7.22 8.54
N TYR A 248 -10.35 8.45 8.17
CA TYR A 248 -11.73 8.91 7.98
C TYR A 248 -12.28 8.66 6.58
N GLY A 249 -11.46 8.18 5.63
CA GLY A 249 -11.83 7.96 4.25
C GLY A 249 -11.48 9.13 3.30
N ASP A 250 -10.98 10.24 3.81
CA ASP A 250 -10.56 11.36 2.99
C ASP A 250 -9.30 11.02 2.18
N ILE A 251 -9.26 11.44 0.92
CA ILE A 251 -8.08 11.25 0.06
C ILE A 251 -7.06 12.34 0.39
N ILE A 252 -5.88 11.94 0.88
CA ILE A 252 -4.75 12.84 1.20
C ILE A 252 -4.00 13.23 -0.08
N ALA A 253 -3.75 12.25 -0.95
CA ALA A 253 -3.08 12.44 -2.22
C ALA A 253 -3.60 11.41 -3.23
N GLN A 254 -3.69 11.81 -4.51
CA GLN A 254 -4.16 10.95 -5.59
C GLN A 254 -3.38 11.24 -6.88
N GLY A 255 -3.06 10.19 -7.62
CA GLY A 255 -2.43 10.27 -8.93
C GLY A 255 -3.39 10.76 -10.01
N THR A 256 -2.83 11.43 -11.00
CA THR A 256 -3.57 11.83 -12.20
C THR A 256 -3.92 10.58 -13.02
N ASP A 257 -5.18 10.45 -13.42
CA ASP A 257 -5.64 9.33 -14.24
C ASP A 257 -4.89 9.27 -15.57
N ASN A 258 -4.52 8.06 -15.97
CA ASN A 258 -3.82 7.77 -17.22
C ASN A 258 -2.50 8.52 -17.42
N ALA A 259 -1.86 8.97 -16.34
CA ALA A 259 -0.57 9.66 -16.38
C ALA A 259 0.43 9.02 -15.40
N GLU A 260 1.69 8.93 -15.80
CA GLU A 260 2.77 8.58 -14.87
C GLU A 260 2.97 9.73 -13.89
N CYS A 261 3.01 9.42 -12.60
CA CYS A 261 3.26 10.41 -11.55
C CYS A 261 3.74 9.77 -10.25
N GLU A 262 4.39 10.59 -9.44
CA GLU A 262 4.75 10.28 -8.06
C GLU A 262 3.70 10.92 -7.13
N VAL A 263 2.96 10.06 -6.40
CA VAL A 263 1.88 10.49 -5.49
C VAL A 263 2.41 10.50 -4.08
N THR A 264 2.74 11.68 -3.57
CA THR A 264 3.36 11.86 -2.26
C THR A 264 2.35 12.39 -1.24
N GLY A 265 2.31 11.75 -0.08
CA GLY A 265 1.50 12.21 1.06
C GLY A 265 2.13 11.83 2.39
N THR A 266 1.68 12.48 3.44
CA THR A 266 2.18 12.26 4.81
C THR A 266 1.11 11.61 5.68
N ILE A 267 1.54 10.70 6.55
CA ILE A 267 0.72 10.11 7.60
C ILE A 267 1.17 10.65 8.95
N ASP A 268 0.22 11.01 9.82
CA ASP A 268 0.43 11.52 11.17
C ASP A 268 0.01 10.46 12.19
N LEU A 269 0.98 9.70 12.71
CA LEU A 269 0.73 8.64 13.69
C LEU A 269 0.14 9.18 15.01
N PRO A 270 0.62 10.30 15.58
CA PRO A 270 -0.01 10.92 16.73
C PRO A 270 -1.48 11.27 16.51
N ALA A 271 -1.85 11.79 15.35
CA ALA A 271 -3.24 12.08 15.02
C ALA A 271 -4.08 10.82 14.95
N LEU A 272 -3.56 9.75 14.31
CA LEU A 272 -4.19 8.44 14.27
C LEU A 272 -4.44 7.88 15.68
N HIS A 273 -3.43 7.92 16.55
CA HIS A 273 -3.55 7.40 17.91
C HIS A 273 -4.55 8.21 18.75
N ARG A 274 -4.59 9.54 18.58
CA ARG A 274 -5.63 10.39 19.23
C ARG A 274 -7.03 10.04 18.72
N TYR A 275 -7.19 9.81 17.41
CA TYR A 275 -8.45 9.40 16.80
C TYR A 275 -8.96 8.09 17.40
N ARG A 276 -8.13 7.04 17.39
CA ARG A 276 -8.46 5.72 17.95
C ARG A 276 -8.81 5.76 19.43
N LYS A 277 -8.09 6.58 20.22
CA LYS A 277 -8.39 6.79 21.64
C LYS A 277 -9.74 7.46 21.85
N LYS A 278 -10.09 8.43 20.99
CA LYS A 278 -11.37 9.15 21.08
C LYS A 278 -12.55 8.28 20.60
N TYR A 279 -12.31 7.39 19.64
CA TYR A 279 -13.33 6.56 19.01
C TYR A 279 -12.82 5.12 18.85
N PRO A 280 -12.88 4.30 19.93
CA PRO A 280 -12.17 3.01 19.99
C PRO A 280 -12.96 1.84 19.37
N VAL A 281 -13.48 1.97 18.14
CA VAL A 281 -14.35 0.99 17.46
C VAL A 281 -13.72 -0.40 17.36
N LEU A 282 -12.39 -0.47 17.21
CA LEU A 282 -11.70 -1.77 17.11
C LEU A 282 -11.73 -2.58 18.39
N GLN A 283 -11.97 -1.95 19.54
CA GLN A 283 -12.11 -2.62 20.84
C GLN A 283 -13.49 -3.26 21.02
N ASP A 284 -14.49 -2.83 20.23
CA ASP A 284 -15.86 -3.34 20.30
C ASP A 284 -16.08 -4.60 19.46
N ILE A 285 -15.03 -5.10 18.77
CA ILE A 285 -15.12 -6.31 17.93
C ILE A 285 -15.30 -7.55 18.79
N ILE A 286 -16.38 -8.29 18.54
CA ILE A 286 -16.72 -9.51 19.28
C ILE A 286 -16.43 -10.73 18.38
N TRP A 287 -15.17 -11.17 18.37
CA TRP A 287 -14.70 -12.24 17.48
C TRP A 287 -15.36 -13.60 17.72
N ASN A 288 -15.61 -13.94 18.98
CA ASN A 288 -16.22 -15.23 19.36
C ASN A 288 -17.69 -15.41 18.94
N LYS A 289 -18.30 -14.40 18.30
CA LYS A 289 -19.63 -14.50 17.71
C LYS A 289 -19.61 -14.85 16.21
N PHE A 290 -18.43 -14.88 15.58
CA PHE A 290 -18.29 -15.10 14.14
C PHE A 290 -17.65 -16.44 13.78
N PHE A 291 -17.06 -17.16 14.75
CA PHE A 291 -16.39 -18.46 14.56
C PHE A 291 -16.77 -19.43 15.70
#